data_4b9e805f6e94731deab3c8c5a5f1cb8d
#
_entry.id   4b9e805f6e94731deab3c8c5a5f1cb8d
#
_cell.length_a   1.000
_cell.length_b   1.000
_cell.length_c   1.000
_cell.angle_alpha   90.00
_cell.angle_beta   90.00
_cell.angle_gamma   90.00
#
_symmetry.space_group_name_H-M   'P 1'
#
loop_
_entity.id
_entity.type
_entity.pdbx_description
1 polymer ?
#
loop_
_entity_poly.entity_id
_entity_poly.type
_entity_poly.pdbx_seq_one_letter_code
_entity_poly.pdbx_strand_id
1 'polypeptide(L)'
;MRLHVFGGAYFTGENADRLDGVIRQTKRFSILIYLLCERSSQPRRRDELMALFWPEVDEARARNALRQSLFALREHLGSDFLIKNGSEELRLDPEAISSDASVFRQYVQKSALEEALALYAGPFLAGFSLQGCPEFDLWVDRWRRELDALA
;
A
#
# COMPACT_ATOMS: atom_id res chain seq x y z
N MET A 1 3.28 2.84 -13.47
CA MET A 1 2.36 1.85 -12.88
C MET A 1 1.51 2.49 -11.79
N ARG A 2 0.24 2.21 -11.80
CA ARG A 2 -0.69 2.75 -10.80
C ARG A 2 -1.54 1.65 -10.20
N LEU A 3 -1.63 1.63 -8.87
CA LEU A 3 -2.54 0.78 -8.13
C LEU A 3 -3.82 1.57 -7.85
N HIS A 4 -4.96 1.00 -8.22
CA HIS A 4 -6.27 1.57 -7.97
C HIS A 4 -6.89 0.88 -6.76
N VAL A 5 -7.24 1.65 -5.74
CA VAL A 5 -7.77 1.13 -4.46
C VAL A 5 -9.14 1.71 -4.11
N PHE A 6 -9.68 2.61 -4.93
CA PHE A 6 -11.04 3.09 -4.74
C PHE A 6 -12.05 2.14 -5.40
N GLY A 7 -12.98 1.62 -4.60
CA GLY A 7 -14.01 0.70 -5.07
C GLY A 7 -13.56 -0.72 -5.29
N GLY A 8 -12.29 -1.04 -5.01
CA GLY A 8 -11.73 -2.37 -5.22
C GLY A 8 -10.22 -2.29 -5.23
N ALA A 9 -9.57 -3.24 -5.93
CA ALA A 9 -8.11 -3.24 -6.05
C ALA A 9 -7.69 -3.80 -7.42
N TYR A 10 -6.96 -3.01 -8.20
CA TYR A 10 -6.39 -3.45 -9.48
C TYR A 10 -5.25 -2.53 -9.92
N PHE A 11 -4.39 -3.05 -10.80
CA PHE A 11 -3.26 -2.28 -11.34
C PHE A 11 -3.54 -1.83 -12.77
N THR A 12 -2.96 -0.69 -13.15
CA THR A 12 -2.91 -0.24 -14.56
C THR A 12 -1.48 0.17 -14.90
N GLY A 13 -1.15 0.16 -16.21
CA GLY A 13 0.17 0.49 -16.73
C GLY A 13 0.83 -0.70 -17.37
N GLU A 14 2.11 -0.57 -17.71
CA GLU A 14 2.89 -1.64 -18.31
C GLU A 14 2.97 -2.85 -17.35
N ASN A 15 2.79 -4.05 -17.90
CA ASN A 15 2.88 -5.30 -17.16
C ASN A 15 1.82 -5.45 -16.03
N ALA A 16 0.73 -4.69 -16.07
CA ALA A 16 -0.33 -4.78 -15.07
C ALA A 16 -0.88 -6.21 -14.93
N ASP A 17 -0.97 -6.95 -16.02
CA ASP A 17 -1.45 -8.34 -16.02
C ASP A 17 -0.60 -9.27 -15.16
N ARG A 18 0.69 -8.99 -15.05
CA ARG A 18 1.62 -9.80 -14.23
C ARG A 18 1.42 -9.57 -12.75
N LEU A 19 0.69 -8.53 -12.37
CA LEU A 19 0.53 -8.11 -10.98
C LEU A 19 -0.71 -8.65 -10.32
N ASP A 20 -1.60 -9.30 -11.07
CA ASP A 20 -2.80 -9.91 -10.50
C ASP A 20 -2.46 -10.94 -9.42
N GLY A 21 -1.34 -11.63 -9.55
CA GLY A 21 -0.87 -12.57 -8.54
C GLY A 21 -0.52 -11.91 -7.21
N VAL A 22 -0.08 -10.66 -7.22
CA VAL A 22 0.23 -9.90 -6.00
C VAL A 22 -1.05 -9.66 -5.20
N ILE A 23 -2.12 -9.26 -5.88
CA ILE A 23 -3.41 -8.97 -5.22
C ILE A 23 -3.95 -10.21 -4.51
N ARG A 24 -3.74 -11.40 -5.07
CA ARG A 24 -4.18 -12.66 -4.47
C ARG A 24 -3.43 -13.02 -3.20
N GLN A 25 -2.23 -12.52 -3.02
CA GLN A 25 -1.43 -12.76 -1.82
C GLN A 25 -1.66 -11.64 -0.82
N THR A 26 -2.74 -11.75 -0.08
CA THR A 26 -3.32 -10.66 0.71
C THR A 26 -2.35 -9.95 1.63
N LYS A 27 -1.49 -10.67 2.36
CA LYS A 27 -0.55 -10.02 3.27
C LYS A 27 0.51 -9.22 2.53
N ARG A 28 1.07 -9.77 1.45
CA ARG A 28 2.07 -9.06 0.62
C ARG A 28 1.45 -7.83 -0.04
N PHE A 29 0.25 -7.99 -0.55
CA PHE A 29 -0.50 -6.88 -1.13
C PHE A 29 -0.80 -5.80 -0.10
N SER A 30 -1.15 -6.18 1.13
CA SER A 30 -1.41 -5.25 2.23
C SER A 30 -0.17 -4.44 2.60
N ILE A 31 1.01 -5.06 2.60
CA ILE A 31 2.28 -4.36 2.83
C ILE A 31 2.50 -3.30 1.75
N LEU A 32 2.27 -3.65 0.50
CA LEU A 32 2.40 -2.71 -0.62
C LEU A 32 1.44 -1.53 -0.46
N ILE A 33 0.18 -1.79 -0.13
CA ILE A 33 -0.83 -0.75 0.09
C ILE A 33 -0.40 0.18 1.22
N TYR A 34 0.06 -0.37 2.33
CA TYR A 34 0.48 0.42 3.48
C TYR A 34 1.64 1.36 3.11
N LEU A 35 2.65 0.82 2.42
CA LEU A 35 3.80 1.62 1.99
C LEU A 35 3.40 2.70 0.98
N LEU A 36 2.42 2.41 0.12
CA LEU A 36 1.95 3.36 -0.90
C LEU A 36 1.11 4.48 -0.32
N CYS A 37 0.20 4.15 0.59
CA CYS A 37 -0.86 5.07 1.02
C CYS A 37 -0.52 5.82 2.30
N GLU A 38 0.27 5.23 3.19
CA GLU A 38 0.68 5.88 4.43
C GLU A 38 1.90 6.76 4.17
N ARG A 39 1.68 8.04 3.87
CA ARG A 39 2.75 9.02 3.60
C ARG A 39 3.70 8.53 2.52
N SER A 40 3.20 8.36 1.32
CA SER A 40 3.79 7.63 0.20
C SER A 40 5.27 7.90 -0.11
N SER A 41 5.82 9.05 0.21
CA SER A 41 7.22 9.38 -0.07
C SER A 41 8.13 9.30 1.16
N GLN A 42 7.59 8.99 2.35
CA GLN A 42 8.37 8.96 3.58
C GLN A 42 8.80 7.53 3.92
N PRO A 43 10.04 7.35 4.43
CA PRO A 43 10.50 6.04 4.85
C PRO A 43 9.67 5.45 5.99
N ARG A 44 9.50 4.13 5.96
CA ARG A 44 8.86 3.37 7.03
C ARG A 44 9.87 2.43 7.65
N ARG A 45 9.79 2.27 8.98
CA ARG A 45 10.69 1.37 9.69
C ARG A 45 10.23 -0.07 9.53
N ARG A 46 11.20 -0.99 9.41
CA ARG A 46 10.91 -2.42 9.38
C ARG A 46 10.17 -2.90 10.62
N ASP A 47 10.52 -2.36 11.79
CA ASP A 47 9.85 -2.67 13.06
C ASP A 47 8.35 -2.35 13.01
N GLU A 48 8.00 -1.22 12.41
CA GLU A 48 6.60 -0.81 12.22
C GLU A 48 5.84 -1.85 11.39
N LEU A 49 6.44 -2.28 10.27
CA LEU A 49 5.82 -3.28 9.39
C LEU A 49 5.68 -4.64 10.08
N MET A 50 6.70 -5.05 10.84
CA MET A 50 6.65 -6.32 11.57
C MET A 50 5.55 -6.30 12.63
N ALA A 51 5.42 -5.21 13.38
CA ALA A 51 4.39 -5.08 14.39
C ALA A 51 2.98 -5.08 13.78
N LEU A 52 2.83 -4.48 12.60
CA LEU A 52 1.55 -4.35 11.94
C LEU A 52 1.07 -5.67 11.30
N PHE A 53 1.97 -6.41 10.65
CA PHE A 53 1.62 -7.58 9.85
C PHE A 53 1.92 -8.93 10.53
N TRP A 54 2.79 -8.95 11.53
CA TRP A 54 3.12 -10.16 12.31
C TRP A 54 3.11 -9.86 13.81
N PRO A 55 1.95 -9.40 14.36
CA PRO A 55 1.90 -8.93 15.75
C PRO A 55 2.13 -10.01 16.80
N GLU A 56 1.88 -11.29 16.47
CA GLU A 56 1.99 -12.39 17.42
C GLU A 56 3.16 -13.32 17.13
N VAL A 57 4.07 -12.91 16.26
CA VAL A 57 5.23 -13.71 15.85
C VAL A 57 6.47 -13.11 16.51
N ASP A 58 7.43 -13.97 16.91
CA ASP A 58 8.68 -13.48 17.49
C ASP A 58 9.46 -12.63 16.46
N GLU A 59 10.36 -11.78 16.98
CA GLU A 59 11.06 -10.81 16.15
C GLU A 59 11.85 -11.45 15.02
N ALA A 60 12.56 -12.57 15.28
CA ALA A 60 13.38 -13.22 14.27
C ALA A 60 12.53 -13.77 13.12
N ARG A 61 11.40 -14.40 13.44
CA ARG A 61 10.48 -14.93 12.44
C ARG A 61 9.77 -13.83 11.67
N ALA A 62 9.36 -12.78 12.36
CA ALA A 62 8.71 -11.62 11.72
C ALA A 62 9.67 -10.94 10.73
N ARG A 63 10.92 -10.77 11.12
CA ARG A 63 11.97 -10.18 10.27
C ARG A 63 12.18 -11.02 9.01
N ASN A 64 12.26 -12.34 9.16
CA ASN A 64 12.42 -13.24 8.03
C ASN A 64 11.19 -13.23 7.12
N ALA A 65 9.99 -13.21 7.69
CA ALA A 65 8.74 -13.16 6.93
C ALA A 65 8.63 -11.86 6.14
N LEU A 66 9.00 -10.73 6.73
CA LEU A 66 9.03 -9.45 6.04
C LEU A 66 10.01 -9.49 4.87
N ARG A 67 11.22 -10.00 5.10
CA ARG A 67 12.24 -10.09 4.05
C ARG A 67 11.75 -10.95 2.87
N GLN A 68 11.12 -12.08 3.16
CA GLN A 68 10.57 -12.96 2.12
C GLN A 68 9.43 -12.26 1.35
N SER A 69 8.58 -11.52 2.05
CA SER A 69 7.49 -10.77 1.43
C SER A 69 8.00 -9.68 0.50
N LEU A 70 9.03 -8.95 0.93
CA LEU A 70 9.64 -7.91 0.09
C LEU A 70 10.35 -8.51 -1.12
N PHE A 71 11.01 -9.65 -0.95
CA PHE A 71 11.63 -10.37 -2.06
C PHE A 71 10.58 -10.77 -3.10
N ALA A 72 9.46 -11.33 -2.65
CA ALA A 72 8.38 -11.73 -3.55
C ALA A 72 7.76 -10.54 -4.28
N LEU A 73 7.60 -9.40 -3.60
CA LEU A 73 7.11 -8.18 -4.25
C LEU A 73 8.08 -7.71 -5.34
N ARG A 74 9.38 -7.79 -5.10
CA ARG A 74 10.39 -7.44 -6.10
C ARG A 74 10.36 -8.34 -7.32
N GLU A 75 10.05 -9.62 -7.15
CA GLU A 75 9.90 -10.55 -8.27
C GLU A 75 8.76 -10.14 -9.20
N HIS A 76 7.69 -9.58 -8.65
CA HIS A 76 6.53 -9.14 -9.43
C HIS A 76 6.65 -7.72 -9.96
N LEU A 77 7.23 -6.80 -9.15
CA LEU A 77 7.22 -5.36 -9.45
C LEU A 77 8.55 -4.84 -10.01
N GLY A 78 9.59 -5.69 -9.99
CA GLY A 78 10.94 -5.26 -10.32
C GLY A 78 11.67 -4.73 -9.08
N SER A 79 12.99 -4.64 -9.15
CA SER A 79 13.83 -4.28 -7.99
C SER A 79 13.83 -2.78 -7.69
N ASP A 80 13.40 -1.95 -8.64
CA ASP A 80 13.55 -0.49 -8.54
C ASP A 80 12.43 0.21 -7.79
N PHE A 81 11.33 -0.49 -7.50
CA PHE A 81 10.18 0.13 -6.83
C PHE A 81 10.43 0.43 -5.35
N LEU A 82 11.37 -0.25 -4.73
CA LEU A 82 11.64 -0.17 -3.29
C LEU A 82 13.02 0.43 -3.03
N ILE A 83 13.05 1.49 -2.25
CA ILE A 83 14.29 2.18 -1.86
C ILE A 83 14.55 1.90 -0.38
N LYS A 84 15.77 1.42 -0.09
CA LYS A 84 16.20 1.16 1.28
C LYS A 84 16.98 2.36 1.81
N ASN A 85 16.62 2.81 3.01
CA ASN A 85 17.39 3.82 3.76
C ASN A 85 18.10 3.10 4.90
N GLY A 86 19.30 2.60 4.64
CA GLY A 86 20.02 1.76 5.59
C GLY A 86 19.35 0.40 5.75
N SER A 87 19.57 -0.27 6.89
CA SER A 87 19.03 -1.60 7.16
C SER A 87 17.65 -1.58 7.83
N GLU A 88 17.20 -0.41 8.30
CA GLU A 88 16.02 -0.31 9.16
C GLU A 88 14.82 0.37 8.53
N GLU A 89 14.99 1.09 7.41
CA GLU A 89 13.92 1.87 6.81
C GLU A 89 13.74 1.55 5.32
N LEU A 90 12.49 1.67 4.86
CA LEU A 90 12.08 1.41 3.48
C LEU A 90 11.14 2.50 3.01
N ARG A 91 11.18 2.82 1.71
CA ARG A 91 10.16 3.63 1.07
C ARG A 91 9.96 3.17 -0.37
N LEU A 92 8.81 3.51 -0.95
CA LEU A 92 8.56 3.23 -2.35
C LEU A 92 9.04 4.40 -3.21
N ASP A 93 9.49 4.07 -4.42
CA ASP A 93 9.82 5.09 -5.41
C ASP A 93 8.54 5.61 -6.05
N PRO A 94 8.17 6.88 -5.84
CA PRO A 94 6.93 7.43 -6.39
C PRO A 94 6.91 7.48 -7.93
N GLU A 95 8.08 7.42 -8.58
CA GLU A 95 8.17 7.37 -10.03
C GLU A 95 7.89 5.97 -10.57
N ALA A 96 8.16 4.93 -9.79
CA ALA A 96 7.94 3.55 -10.20
C ALA A 96 6.49 3.10 -10.00
N ILE A 97 5.88 3.50 -8.89
CA ILE A 97 4.53 3.08 -8.53
C ILE A 97 3.80 4.19 -7.79
N SER A 98 2.51 4.36 -8.09
CA SER A 98 1.64 5.31 -7.41
C SER A 98 0.27 4.67 -7.16
N SER A 99 -0.57 5.32 -6.35
CA SER A 99 -1.95 4.89 -6.15
C SER A 99 -2.92 6.03 -6.42
N ASP A 100 -4.15 5.68 -6.80
CA ASP A 100 -5.22 6.66 -6.98
C ASP A 100 -5.56 7.38 -5.67
N ALA A 101 -5.47 6.69 -4.53
CA ALA A 101 -5.70 7.29 -3.22
C ALA A 101 -4.67 8.38 -2.90
N SER A 102 -3.39 8.12 -3.17
CA SER A 102 -2.33 9.11 -2.97
C SER A 102 -2.51 10.34 -3.88
N VAL A 103 -2.85 10.10 -5.14
CA VAL A 103 -3.09 11.17 -6.11
C VAL A 103 -4.34 11.98 -5.71
N PHE A 104 -5.39 11.31 -5.25
CA PHE A 104 -6.60 11.95 -4.73
C PHE A 104 -6.25 12.94 -3.61
N ARG A 105 -5.46 12.52 -2.63
CA ARG A 105 -5.03 13.40 -1.53
C ARG A 105 -4.26 14.61 -2.03
N GLN A 106 -3.36 14.43 -2.98
CA GLN A 106 -2.59 15.52 -3.57
C GLN A 106 -3.50 16.54 -4.24
N TYR A 107 -4.50 16.09 -4.99
CA TYR A 107 -5.46 16.99 -5.62
C TYR A 107 -6.30 17.76 -4.59
N VAL A 108 -6.73 17.09 -3.51
CA VAL A 108 -7.47 17.75 -2.43
C VAL A 108 -6.61 18.84 -1.76
N GLN A 109 -5.34 18.53 -1.48
CA GLN A 109 -4.43 19.50 -0.87
C GLN A 109 -4.19 20.72 -1.76
N LYS A 110 -4.25 20.57 -3.07
CA LYS A 110 -4.09 21.64 -4.04
C LYS A 110 -5.41 22.32 -4.40
N SER A 111 -6.51 21.95 -3.75
CA SER A 111 -7.86 22.42 -4.05
C SER A 111 -8.34 22.10 -5.46
N ALA A 112 -7.74 21.07 -6.10
CA ALA A 112 -8.16 20.57 -7.40
C ALA A 112 -9.28 19.55 -7.23
N LEU A 113 -10.47 20.00 -6.82
CA LEU A 113 -11.56 19.14 -6.36
C LEU A 113 -12.19 18.31 -7.49
N GLU A 114 -12.28 18.86 -8.70
CA GLU A 114 -12.83 18.11 -9.83
C GLU A 114 -11.96 16.90 -10.20
N GLU A 115 -10.65 17.12 -10.25
CA GLU A 115 -9.68 16.07 -10.52
C GLU A 115 -9.70 15.01 -9.42
N ALA A 116 -9.83 15.44 -8.16
CA ALA A 116 -9.92 14.51 -7.04
C ALA A 116 -11.18 13.65 -7.14
N LEU A 117 -12.34 14.25 -7.36
CA LEU A 117 -13.61 13.52 -7.47
C LEU A 117 -13.62 12.54 -8.63
N ALA A 118 -12.94 12.85 -9.74
CA ALA A 118 -12.85 11.96 -10.89
C ALA A 118 -12.12 10.65 -10.55
N LEU A 119 -11.26 10.64 -9.53
CA LEU A 119 -10.55 9.44 -9.10
C LEU A 119 -11.35 8.59 -8.11
N TYR A 120 -12.33 9.17 -7.42
CA TYR A 120 -13.06 8.46 -6.36
C TYR A 120 -14.16 7.59 -6.97
N ALA A 121 -13.83 6.29 -7.15
CA ALA A 121 -14.75 5.31 -7.74
C ALA A 121 -15.57 4.53 -6.70
N GLY A 122 -15.29 4.73 -5.41
CA GLY A 122 -15.95 4.03 -4.31
C GLY A 122 -15.08 4.02 -3.06
N PRO A 123 -15.52 3.36 -1.98
CA PRO A 123 -14.74 3.33 -0.74
C PRO A 123 -13.35 2.73 -0.91
N PHE A 124 -12.41 3.25 -0.14
CA PHE A 124 -11.03 2.76 -0.12
C PHE A 124 -11.00 1.26 0.21
N LEU A 125 -10.39 0.46 -0.66
CA LEU A 125 -10.30 -1.00 -0.52
C LEU A 125 -11.64 -1.66 -0.19
N ALA A 126 -12.68 -1.32 -0.95
CA ALA A 126 -14.02 -1.87 -0.74
C ALA A 126 -13.99 -3.41 -0.68
N GLY A 127 -14.53 -3.96 0.41
CA GLY A 127 -14.59 -5.41 0.60
C GLY A 127 -13.29 -6.08 1.02
N PHE A 128 -12.21 -5.32 1.23
CA PHE A 128 -10.92 -5.87 1.62
C PHE A 128 -10.74 -5.88 3.13
N SER A 129 -10.26 -7.00 3.67
CA SER A 129 -9.82 -7.13 5.06
C SER A 129 -8.67 -8.12 5.15
N LEU A 130 -7.86 -8.02 6.19
CA LEU A 130 -6.71 -8.92 6.40
C LEU A 130 -6.86 -9.65 7.73
N GLN A 131 -7.12 -10.95 7.65
CA GLN A 131 -7.32 -11.77 8.83
C GLN A 131 -6.02 -11.86 9.65
N GLY A 132 -6.14 -11.75 10.98
CA GLY A 132 -5.01 -11.85 11.89
C GLY A 132 -4.18 -10.57 12.05
N CYS A 133 -4.58 -9.46 11.43
CA CYS A 133 -3.88 -8.19 11.54
C CYS A 133 -4.85 -7.06 11.89
N PRO A 134 -5.36 -7.02 13.14
CA PRO A 134 -6.38 -6.06 13.54
C PRO A 134 -5.91 -4.60 13.44
N GLU A 135 -4.66 -4.32 13.72
CA GLU A 135 -4.10 -2.96 13.59
C GLU A 135 -4.13 -2.46 12.15
N PHE A 136 -3.85 -3.35 11.20
CA PHE A 136 -3.93 -3.01 9.78
C PHE A 136 -5.38 -2.74 9.37
N ASP A 137 -6.32 -3.55 9.82
CA ASP A 137 -7.74 -3.34 9.52
C ASP A 137 -8.25 -2.01 10.10
N LEU A 138 -7.79 -1.63 11.29
CA LEU A 138 -8.11 -0.32 11.88
C LEU A 138 -7.54 0.82 11.02
N TRP A 139 -6.34 0.65 10.49
CA TRP A 139 -5.71 1.62 9.59
C TRP A 139 -6.54 1.78 8.30
N VAL A 140 -6.99 0.68 7.71
CA VAL A 140 -7.86 0.70 6.52
C VAL A 140 -9.16 1.44 6.81
N ASP A 141 -9.80 1.17 7.97
CA ASP A 141 -11.05 1.82 8.36
C ASP A 141 -10.87 3.33 8.56
N ARG A 142 -9.75 3.76 9.15
CA ARG A 142 -9.44 5.19 9.26
C ARG A 142 -9.31 5.85 7.89
N TRP A 143 -8.61 5.20 6.96
CA TRP A 143 -8.47 5.72 5.61
C TRP A 143 -9.81 5.83 4.90
N ARG A 144 -10.67 4.80 5.03
CA ARG A 144 -12.02 4.84 4.46
C ARG A 144 -12.80 6.06 4.93
N ARG A 145 -12.78 6.31 6.24
CA ARG A 145 -13.49 7.45 6.81
C ARG A 145 -12.92 8.78 6.39
N GLU A 146 -11.60 8.91 6.36
CA GLU A 146 -10.94 10.14 5.94
C GLU A 146 -11.19 10.46 4.48
N LEU A 147 -11.09 9.47 3.61
CA LEU A 147 -11.28 9.67 2.18
C LEU A 147 -12.75 9.94 1.85
N ASP A 148 -13.69 9.26 2.49
CA ASP A 148 -15.13 9.52 2.34
C ASP A 148 -15.47 10.95 2.77
N ALA A 149 -14.88 11.43 3.84
CA ALA A 149 -15.13 12.80 4.33
C ALA A 149 -14.58 13.86 3.39
N LEU A 150 -13.51 13.54 2.64
CA LEU A 150 -12.94 14.47 1.65
C LEU A 150 -13.70 14.45 0.33
N ALA A 151 -14.33 13.33 0.01
CA ALA A 151 -15.12 13.21 -1.21
C ALA A 151 -16.51 13.82 -1.03
#